data_38dd2f726ad7a23703a513cd714071df
#
_entry.id   38dd2f726ad7a23703a513cd714071df
#
_cell.length_a   1.000
_cell.length_b   1.000
_cell.length_c   1.000
_cell.angle_alpha   90.00
_cell.angle_beta   90.00
_cell.angle_gamma   90.00
#
_symmetry.space_group_name_H-M   'P 1'
#
loop_
_entity.id
_entity.type
_entity.pdbx_description
1 polymer ?
#
loop_
_entity_poly.entity_id
_entity_poly.type
_entity_poly.pdbx_seq_one_letter_code
_entity_poly.pdbx_strand_id
1 'polypeptide(L)'
;LVGSEMCIRDRPQMMLRKLFLIGIGLFVLLALDCYSRFFIGNYGHVMGAKMEYDMRAELFGHLQKLSFSFYDDAKVGQLMSRVTADLFDITELLHHGPENIILSVLKIVGAFVILLNINGWLALAAFAVLPVMFVFAFALNKRMRRAFQQNRIKIAEINEQIEDNLSGIRVVKSFANEAIENEKFRHGNDGFLAAKKNSYHYMGSFQAGVGVFTTLIQVNVILAGGVPVSYTHLRAHETKANLV
;
A
#
# COMPACT_ATOMS: atom_id res chain seq x y z
N LEU A 1 -44.23 -44.51 -4.93
CA LEU A 1 -44.51 -43.13 -4.46
C LEU A 1 -43.84 -42.80 -3.12
N VAL A 2 -43.59 -43.77 -2.24
CA VAL A 2 -42.97 -43.55 -0.90
C VAL A 2 -41.45 -43.32 -0.99
N GLY A 3 -40.79 -43.86 -2.00
CA GLY A 3 -39.31 -43.69 -2.16
C GLY A 3 -38.87 -42.32 -2.67
N SER A 4 -39.74 -41.58 -3.36
CA SER A 4 -39.37 -40.24 -3.91
C SER A 4 -39.45 -39.12 -2.86
N GLU A 5 -40.37 -39.24 -1.90
CA GLU A 5 -40.50 -38.25 -0.84
C GLU A 5 -39.39 -38.34 0.22
N MET A 6 -38.87 -39.54 0.49
CA MET A 6 -37.76 -39.74 1.41
C MET A 6 -36.43 -39.12 0.87
N CYS A 7 -36.17 -39.22 -0.43
CA CYS A 7 -35.02 -38.59 -1.06
C CYS A 7 -35.07 -37.05 -1.10
N ILE A 8 -36.26 -36.45 -1.10
CA ILE A 8 -36.43 -34.99 -1.10
C ILE A 8 -36.27 -34.43 0.32
N ARG A 9 -36.60 -35.19 1.35
CA ARG A 9 -36.53 -34.75 2.75
C ARG A 9 -35.08 -34.74 3.29
N ASP A 10 -34.20 -35.57 2.77
CA ASP A 10 -32.83 -35.63 3.24
C ASP A 10 -31.92 -34.55 2.59
N ARG A 11 -32.32 -34.01 1.43
CA ARG A 11 -31.56 -32.94 0.74
C ARG A 11 -31.44 -31.64 1.55
N PRO A 12 -32.47 -31.10 2.17
CA PRO A 12 -32.38 -29.86 2.95
C PRO A 12 -31.49 -30.01 4.19
N GLN A 13 -31.57 -31.13 4.89
CA GLN A 13 -30.75 -31.39 6.08
C GLN A 13 -29.26 -31.54 5.72
N MET A 14 -28.97 -32.22 4.63
CA MET A 14 -27.59 -32.37 4.14
C MET A 14 -27.02 -31.04 3.65
N MET A 15 -27.84 -30.19 3.00
CA MET A 15 -27.45 -28.84 2.60
C MET A 15 -27.22 -27.94 3.82
N LEU A 16 -28.09 -27.96 4.82
CA LEU A 16 -27.92 -27.21 6.07
C LEU A 16 -26.65 -27.62 6.83
N ARG A 17 -26.38 -28.92 6.92
CA ARG A 17 -25.14 -29.43 7.51
C ARG A 17 -23.89 -28.94 6.78
N LYS A 18 -23.90 -28.97 5.45
CA LYS A 18 -22.79 -28.44 4.63
C LYS A 18 -22.60 -26.94 4.82
N LEU A 19 -23.69 -26.17 4.81
CA LEU A 19 -23.67 -24.74 5.08
C LEU A 19 -23.13 -24.42 6.47
N PHE A 20 -23.54 -25.18 7.49
CA PHE A 20 -23.07 -25.02 8.85
C PHE A 20 -21.56 -25.33 8.97
N LEU A 21 -21.08 -26.40 8.34
CA LEU A 21 -19.66 -26.74 8.31
C LEU A 21 -18.82 -25.68 7.59
N ILE A 22 -19.32 -25.13 6.46
CA ILE A 22 -18.70 -24.02 5.77
C ILE A 22 -18.67 -22.77 6.65
N GLY A 23 -19.79 -22.49 7.36
CA GLY A 23 -19.86 -21.37 8.30
C GLY A 23 -18.83 -21.47 9.43
N ILE A 24 -18.70 -22.65 10.04
CA ILE A 24 -17.66 -22.90 11.05
C ILE A 24 -16.26 -22.71 10.45
N GLY A 25 -16.00 -23.25 9.25
CA GLY A 25 -14.72 -23.10 8.57
C GLY A 25 -14.38 -21.62 8.33
N LEU A 26 -15.35 -20.83 7.85
CA LEU A 26 -15.17 -19.39 7.67
C LEU A 26 -14.92 -18.65 8.98
N PHE A 27 -15.61 -19.06 10.07
CA PHE A 27 -15.41 -18.46 11.39
C PHE A 27 -13.99 -18.76 11.94
N VAL A 28 -13.51 -19.98 11.75
CA VAL A 28 -12.12 -20.37 12.12
C VAL A 28 -11.11 -19.57 11.30
N LEU A 29 -11.32 -19.41 9.99
CA LEU A 29 -10.45 -18.60 9.14
C LEU A 29 -10.46 -17.12 9.56
N LEU A 30 -11.61 -16.59 9.92
CA LEU A 30 -11.73 -15.21 10.43
C LEU A 30 -10.96 -15.03 11.75
N ALA A 31 -11.06 -16.00 12.67
CA ALA A 31 -10.34 -15.96 13.93
C ALA A 31 -8.81 -16.02 13.71
N LEU A 32 -8.36 -16.88 12.78
CA LEU A 32 -6.95 -16.95 12.39
C LEU A 32 -6.45 -15.66 11.72
N ASP A 33 -7.24 -15.05 10.85
CA ASP A 33 -6.90 -13.76 10.22
C ASP A 33 -6.79 -12.65 11.28
N CYS A 34 -7.75 -12.57 12.19
CA CYS A 34 -7.75 -11.60 13.30
C CYS A 34 -6.50 -11.78 14.19
N TYR A 35 -6.19 -13.01 14.57
CA TYR A 35 -5.00 -13.32 15.37
C TYR A 35 -3.70 -12.96 14.63
N SER A 36 -3.61 -13.30 13.35
CA SER A 36 -2.44 -13.00 12.53
C SER A 36 -2.22 -11.50 12.37
N ARG A 37 -3.28 -10.73 12.14
CA ARG A 37 -3.22 -9.25 12.09
C ARG A 37 -2.78 -8.65 13.41
N PHE A 38 -3.32 -9.15 14.52
CA PHE A 38 -2.90 -8.72 15.86
C PHE A 38 -1.41 -9.04 16.10
N PHE A 39 -0.99 -10.27 15.76
CA PHE A 39 0.39 -10.70 15.93
C PHE A 39 1.36 -9.83 15.12
N ILE A 40 1.10 -9.64 13.84
CA ILE A 40 1.92 -8.80 12.96
C ILE A 40 1.91 -7.34 13.44
N GLY A 41 0.74 -6.78 13.73
CA GLY A 41 0.60 -5.39 14.16
C GLY A 41 1.28 -5.12 15.50
N ASN A 42 1.21 -6.04 16.45
CA ASN A 42 1.82 -5.85 17.75
C ASN A 42 3.32 -6.19 17.74
N TYR A 43 3.67 -7.42 17.37
CA TYR A 43 5.06 -7.89 17.47
C TYR A 43 5.96 -7.29 16.39
N GLY A 44 5.44 -7.04 15.19
CA GLY A 44 6.17 -6.35 14.13
C GLY A 44 6.57 -4.93 14.53
N HIS A 45 5.62 -4.14 15.01
CA HIS A 45 5.91 -2.77 15.46
C HIS A 45 6.78 -2.73 16.72
N VAL A 46 6.59 -3.64 17.68
CA VAL A 46 7.48 -3.74 18.86
C VAL A 46 8.90 -4.09 18.45
N MET A 47 9.08 -4.98 17.45
CA MET A 47 10.40 -5.28 16.90
C MET A 47 11.02 -4.03 16.23
N GLY A 48 10.26 -3.31 15.41
CA GLY A 48 10.70 -2.04 14.81
C GLY A 48 11.12 -1.02 15.86
N ALA A 49 10.32 -0.84 16.92
CA ALA A 49 10.63 0.08 18.00
C ALA A 49 11.91 -0.30 18.77
N LYS A 50 12.18 -1.60 18.96
CA LYS A 50 13.44 -2.07 19.57
C LYS A 50 14.63 -1.78 18.68
N MET A 51 14.50 -2.04 17.36
CA MET A 51 15.56 -1.72 16.40
C MET A 51 15.85 -0.20 16.39
N GLU A 52 14.81 0.63 16.40
CA GLU A 52 14.94 2.08 16.48
C GLU A 52 15.67 2.53 17.77
N TYR A 53 15.30 1.92 18.89
CA TYR A 53 15.95 2.18 20.19
C TYR A 53 17.44 1.85 20.15
N ASP A 54 17.81 0.67 19.66
CA ASP A 54 19.22 0.23 19.60
C ASP A 54 20.03 1.10 18.65
N MET A 55 19.52 1.37 17.44
CA MET A 55 20.17 2.23 16.45
C MET A 55 20.34 3.67 16.97
N ARG A 56 19.34 4.20 17.68
CA ARG A 56 19.41 5.54 18.27
C ARG A 56 20.48 5.62 19.34
N ALA A 57 20.56 4.61 20.21
CA ALA A 57 21.57 4.55 21.27
C ALA A 57 23.00 4.46 20.69
N GLU A 58 23.19 3.62 19.66
CA GLU A 58 24.48 3.47 18.97
C GLU A 58 24.89 4.76 18.25
N LEU A 59 23.96 5.37 17.51
CA LEU A 59 24.22 6.62 16.78
C LEU A 59 24.53 7.77 17.75
N PHE A 60 23.77 7.92 18.81
CA PHE A 60 24.03 8.93 19.83
C PHE A 60 25.39 8.71 20.52
N GLY A 61 25.72 7.45 20.87
CA GLY A 61 27.02 7.09 21.44
C GLY A 61 28.19 7.35 20.46
N HIS A 62 27.97 7.22 19.16
CA HIS A 62 28.96 7.57 18.13
C HIS A 62 29.14 9.09 18.05
N LEU A 63 28.05 9.85 18.01
CA LEU A 63 28.11 11.33 18.01
C LEU A 63 28.91 11.88 19.19
N GLN A 64 28.79 11.31 20.40
CA GLN A 64 29.57 11.74 21.56
C GLN A 64 31.09 11.55 21.43
N LYS A 65 31.56 10.76 20.47
CA LYS A 65 32.99 10.48 20.24
C LYS A 65 33.60 11.31 19.12
N LEU A 66 32.78 12.09 18.39
CA LEU A 66 33.28 12.91 17.29
C LEU A 66 34.02 14.16 17.80
N SER A 67 34.95 14.66 16.98
CA SER A 67 35.77 15.83 17.31
C SER A 67 34.98 17.13 17.28
N PHE A 68 35.49 18.16 17.97
CA PHE A 68 34.93 19.51 17.93
C PHE A 68 34.86 20.06 16.50
N SER A 69 35.87 19.81 15.67
CA SER A 69 35.88 20.26 14.27
C SER A 69 34.73 19.70 13.42
N PHE A 70 34.22 18.51 13.78
CA PHE A 70 33.00 18.00 13.13
C PHE A 70 31.79 18.86 13.48
N TYR A 71 31.69 19.33 14.72
CA TYR A 71 30.56 20.13 15.19
C TYR A 71 30.62 21.59 14.75
N ASP A 72 31.82 22.10 14.43
CA ASP A 72 31.98 23.45 13.87
C ASP A 72 31.32 23.60 12.49
N ASP A 73 31.33 22.50 11.68
CA ASP A 73 30.71 22.48 10.35
C ASP A 73 29.34 21.79 10.33
N ALA A 74 28.96 21.07 11.38
CA ALA A 74 27.72 20.29 11.41
C ALA A 74 26.50 21.11 11.73
N LYS A 75 25.45 20.99 10.93
CA LYS A 75 24.12 21.53 11.26
C LYS A 75 23.44 20.62 12.28
N VAL A 76 23.39 21.05 13.54
CA VAL A 76 22.81 20.30 14.68
C VAL A 76 21.37 19.84 14.37
N GLY A 77 20.55 20.67 13.74
CA GLY A 77 19.19 20.31 13.33
C GLY A 77 19.13 19.12 12.35
N GLN A 78 20.10 19.00 11.44
CA GLN A 78 20.21 17.83 10.56
C GLN A 78 20.59 16.57 11.33
N LEU A 79 21.50 16.67 12.30
CA LEU A 79 21.87 15.54 13.16
C LEU A 79 20.67 15.08 14.02
N MET A 80 19.92 16.01 14.55
CA MET A 80 18.67 15.68 15.28
C MET A 80 17.68 14.94 14.38
N SER A 81 17.44 15.43 13.15
CA SER A 81 16.55 14.76 12.20
C SER A 81 16.99 13.32 11.91
N ARG A 82 18.31 13.09 11.74
CA ARG A 82 18.84 11.73 11.52
C ARG A 82 18.63 10.81 12.72
N VAL A 83 18.80 11.31 13.94
CA VAL A 83 18.64 10.52 15.19
C VAL A 83 17.16 10.25 15.52
N THR A 84 16.25 11.00 14.91
CA THR A 84 14.79 10.88 15.17
C THR A 84 14.03 10.41 13.93
N ALA A 85 13.75 11.31 13.00
CA ALA A 85 12.87 11.04 11.87
C ALA A 85 13.43 10.00 10.88
N ASP A 86 14.73 10.10 10.52
CA ASP A 86 15.32 9.16 9.56
C ASP A 86 15.39 7.74 10.14
N LEU A 87 15.63 7.56 11.43
CA LEU A 87 15.62 6.25 12.08
C LEU A 87 14.23 5.65 12.09
N PHE A 88 13.20 6.45 12.35
CA PHE A 88 11.82 6.01 12.27
C PHE A 88 11.48 5.51 10.84
N ASP A 89 11.80 6.29 9.81
CA ASP A 89 11.56 5.91 8.41
C ASP A 89 12.29 4.61 8.03
N ILE A 90 13.54 4.42 8.53
CA ILE A 90 14.32 3.20 8.30
C ILE A 90 13.65 1.98 8.95
N THR A 91 13.22 2.09 10.20
CA THR A 91 12.62 0.97 10.93
C THR A 91 11.25 0.60 10.40
N GLU A 92 10.45 1.57 9.96
CA GLU A 92 9.19 1.34 9.24
C GLU A 92 9.43 0.56 7.95
N LEU A 93 10.45 0.93 7.17
CA LEU A 93 10.80 0.21 5.95
C LEU A 93 11.30 -1.22 6.24
N LEU A 94 12.10 -1.41 7.30
CA LEU A 94 12.71 -2.70 7.61
C LEU A 94 11.69 -3.76 8.04
N HIS A 95 10.61 -3.39 8.70
CA HIS A 95 9.59 -4.37 9.08
C HIS A 95 8.43 -4.45 8.08
N HIS A 96 7.92 -3.34 7.55
CA HIS A 96 6.85 -3.37 6.55
C HIS A 96 7.32 -3.81 5.16
N GLY A 97 8.59 -3.55 4.80
CA GLY A 97 9.13 -3.95 3.50
C GLY A 97 9.09 -5.47 3.27
N PRO A 98 9.79 -6.28 4.09
CA PRO A 98 9.77 -7.74 3.98
C PRO A 98 8.37 -8.34 4.16
N GLU A 99 7.60 -7.83 5.14
CA GLU A 99 6.22 -8.26 5.37
C GLU A 99 5.38 -8.15 4.10
N ASN A 100 5.31 -6.96 3.51
CA ASN A 100 4.51 -6.70 2.32
C ASN A 100 4.97 -7.53 1.11
N ILE A 101 6.27 -7.75 0.95
CA ILE A 101 6.81 -8.59 -0.13
C ILE A 101 6.35 -10.04 0.05
N ILE A 102 6.53 -10.62 1.24
CA ILE A 102 6.16 -12.00 1.54
C ILE A 102 4.65 -12.20 1.35
N LEU A 103 3.83 -11.33 1.93
CA LEU A 103 2.37 -11.41 1.81
C LEU A 103 1.90 -11.26 0.36
N SER A 104 2.53 -10.36 -0.41
CA SER A 104 2.19 -10.17 -1.83
C SER A 104 2.53 -11.40 -2.67
N VAL A 105 3.71 -11.98 -2.46
CA VAL A 105 4.13 -13.22 -3.15
C VAL A 105 3.19 -14.36 -2.82
N LEU A 106 2.88 -14.58 -1.53
CA LEU A 106 1.96 -15.64 -1.10
C LEU A 106 0.56 -15.46 -1.69
N LYS A 107 0.03 -14.23 -1.71
CA LYS A 107 -1.28 -13.93 -2.30
C LYS A 107 -1.30 -14.18 -3.82
N ILE A 108 -0.26 -13.74 -4.54
CA ILE A 108 -0.17 -13.91 -6.01
C ILE A 108 -0.05 -15.40 -6.36
N VAL A 109 0.87 -16.12 -5.70
CA VAL A 109 1.08 -17.56 -5.94
C VAL A 109 -0.16 -18.36 -5.53
N GLY A 110 -0.72 -18.08 -4.36
CA GLY A 110 -1.93 -18.75 -3.88
C GLY A 110 -3.12 -18.54 -4.81
N ALA A 111 -3.38 -17.30 -5.24
CA ALA A 111 -4.44 -16.99 -6.21
C ALA A 111 -4.20 -17.71 -7.55
N PHE A 112 -2.96 -17.73 -8.04
CA PHE A 112 -2.60 -18.42 -9.28
C PHE A 112 -2.87 -19.93 -9.20
N VAL A 113 -2.41 -20.59 -8.14
CA VAL A 113 -2.62 -22.02 -7.90
C VAL A 113 -4.10 -22.36 -7.79
N ILE A 114 -4.87 -21.57 -7.04
CA ILE A 114 -6.32 -21.78 -6.89
C ILE A 114 -7.01 -21.65 -8.24
N LEU A 115 -6.74 -20.59 -9.00
CA LEU A 115 -7.35 -20.36 -10.30
C LEU A 115 -6.97 -21.44 -11.34
N LEU A 116 -5.72 -21.92 -11.33
CA LEU A 116 -5.29 -23.02 -12.19
C LEU A 116 -6.06 -24.31 -11.90
N ASN A 117 -6.34 -24.63 -10.64
CA ASN A 117 -7.11 -25.82 -10.25
C ASN A 117 -8.60 -25.71 -10.61
N ILE A 118 -9.13 -24.49 -10.70
CA ILE A 118 -10.52 -24.26 -11.14
C ILE A 118 -10.61 -24.33 -12.67
N ASN A 119 -9.81 -23.51 -13.37
CA ASN A 119 -9.77 -23.47 -14.81
C ASN A 119 -8.51 -22.72 -15.28
N GLY A 120 -7.62 -23.42 -16.03
CA GLY A 120 -6.38 -22.83 -16.53
C GLY A 120 -6.58 -21.63 -17.48
N TRP A 121 -7.69 -21.62 -18.24
CA TRP A 121 -8.05 -20.51 -19.12
C TRP A 121 -8.43 -19.25 -18.31
N LEU A 122 -9.16 -19.45 -17.21
CA LEU A 122 -9.50 -18.39 -16.27
C LEU A 122 -8.25 -17.80 -15.60
N ALA A 123 -7.32 -18.66 -15.18
CA ALA A 123 -6.05 -18.23 -14.62
C ALA A 123 -5.24 -17.39 -15.63
N LEU A 124 -5.12 -17.86 -16.87
CA LEU A 124 -4.41 -17.14 -17.93
C LEU A 124 -5.04 -15.77 -18.19
N ALA A 125 -6.37 -15.71 -18.33
CA ALA A 125 -7.11 -14.47 -18.56
C ALA A 125 -6.90 -13.45 -17.41
N ALA A 126 -6.98 -13.90 -16.16
CA ALA A 126 -6.78 -13.04 -14.99
C ALA A 126 -5.34 -12.50 -14.91
N PHE A 127 -4.35 -13.36 -15.13
CA PHE A 127 -2.94 -13.00 -14.96
C PHE A 127 -2.34 -12.26 -16.16
N ALA A 128 -2.96 -12.34 -17.36
CA ALA A 128 -2.51 -11.60 -18.55
C ALA A 128 -2.56 -10.06 -18.37
N VAL A 129 -3.41 -9.56 -17.51
CA VAL A 129 -3.53 -8.12 -17.20
C VAL A 129 -2.37 -7.62 -16.33
N LEU A 130 -1.79 -8.49 -15.48
CA LEU A 130 -0.76 -8.10 -14.50
C LEU A 130 0.52 -7.51 -15.13
N PRO A 131 1.10 -8.07 -16.21
CA PRO A 131 2.28 -7.48 -16.84
C PRO A 131 2.03 -6.06 -17.36
N VAL A 132 0.86 -5.79 -17.94
CA VAL A 132 0.48 -4.46 -18.44
C VAL A 132 0.34 -3.49 -17.27
N MET A 133 -0.35 -3.90 -16.20
CA MET A 133 -0.48 -3.14 -14.97
C MET A 133 0.90 -2.83 -14.36
N PHE A 134 1.81 -3.81 -14.36
CA PHE A 134 3.17 -3.64 -13.81
C PHE A 134 3.96 -2.59 -14.59
N VAL A 135 3.97 -2.66 -15.92
CA VAL A 135 4.65 -1.67 -16.78
C VAL A 135 4.08 -0.27 -16.55
N PHE A 136 2.75 -0.14 -16.51
CA PHE A 136 2.07 1.12 -16.21
C PHE A 136 2.46 1.66 -14.83
N ALA A 137 2.37 0.83 -13.78
CA ALA A 137 2.67 1.22 -12.42
C ALA A 137 4.15 1.62 -12.26
N PHE A 138 5.08 0.89 -12.88
CA PHE A 138 6.51 1.19 -12.85
C PHE A 138 6.83 2.53 -13.53
N ALA A 139 6.27 2.77 -14.74
CA ALA A 139 6.49 4.00 -15.49
C ALA A 139 5.97 5.24 -14.72
N LEU A 140 4.77 5.11 -14.13
CA LEU A 140 4.15 6.22 -13.40
C LEU A 140 4.80 6.44 -12.04
N ASN A 141 5.20 5.38 -11.35
CA ASN A 141 5.94 5.46 -10.07
C ASN A 141 7.27 6.22 -10.24
N LYS A 142 7.99 6.00 -11.34
CA LYS A 142 9.23 6.75 -11.64
C LYS A 142 8.98 8.26 -11.75
N ARG A 143 7.89 8.66 -12.41
CA ARG A 143 7.48 10.08 -12.53
C ARG A 143 7.05 10.66 -11.18
N MET A 144 6.24 9.92 -10.45
CA MET A 144 5.77 10.28 -9.13
C MET A 144 6.93 10.51 -8.15
N ARG A 145 7.92 9.60 -8.12
CA ARG A 145 9.13 9.76 -7.27
C ARG A 145 9.89 11.04 -7.58
N ARG A 146 10.05 11.39 -8.86
CA ARG A 146 10.70 12.66 -9.25
C ARG A 146 9.92 13.88 -8.78
N ALA A 147 8.59 13.86 -8.92
CA ALA A 147 7.74 14.95 -8.45
C ALA A 147 7.82 15.11 -6.92
N PHE A 148 7.83 14.02 -6.16
CA PHE A 148 8.02 14.07 -4.70
C PHE A 148 9.41 14.57 -4.29
N GLN A 149 10.47 14.24 -5.06
CA GLN A 149 11.79 14.81 -4.82
C GLN A 149 11.80 16.33 -5.01
N GLN A 150 11.17 16.84 -6.09
CA GLN A 150 11.03 18.29 -6.29
C GLN A 150 10.25 18.97 -5.17
N ASN A 151 9.21 18.30 -4.67
CA ASN A 151 8.45 18.79 -3.53
C ASN A 151 9.32 18.87 -2.25
N ARG A 152 10.21 17.90 -2.01
CA ARG A 152 11.16 17.93 -0.89
C ARG A 152 12.17 19.08 -1.01
N ILE A 153 12.64 19.37 -2.23
CA ILE A 153 13.55 20.50 -2.47
C ILE A 153 12.82 21.82 -2.14
N LYS A 154 11.59 21.99 -2.64
CA LYS A 154 10.82 23.22 -2.42
C LYS A 154 10.46 23.46 -0.95
N ILE A 155 10.15 22.41 -0.18
CA ILE A 155 9.91 22.59 1.25
C ILE A 155 11.21 22.90 2.02
N ALA A 156 12.35 22.38 1.57
CA ALA A 156 13.64 22.73 2.16
C ALA A 156 13.98 24.22 1.92
N GLU A 157 13.74 24.75 0.71
CA GLU A 157 13.90 26.18 0.41
C GLU A 157 13.01 27.06 1.30
N ILE A 158 11.77 26.65 1.55
CA ILE A 158 10.86 27.36 2.47
C ILE A 158 11.38 27.32 3.91
N ASN A 159 11.83 26.15 4.38
CA ASN A 159 12.36 26.03 5.73
C ASN A 159 13.61 26.92 5.93
N GLU A 160 14.48 27.00 4.93
CA GLU A 160 15.63 27.91 4.94
C GLU A 160 15.18 29.39 5.04
N GLN A 161 14.20 29.80 4.23
CA GLN A 161 13.64 31.17 4.30
C GLN A 161 13.03 31.49 5.66
N ILE A 162 12.31 30.52 6.27
CA ILE A 162 11.73 30.68 7.60
C ILE A 162 12.84 30.81 8.64
N GLU A 163 13.85 29.94 8.58
CA GLU A 163 14.97 29.95 9.53
C GLU A 163 15.72 31.29 9.46
N ASP A 164 16.08 31.74 8.28
CA ASP A 164 16.77 33.01 8.06
C ASP A 164 15.95 34.20 8.56
N ASN A 165 14.67 34.24 8.23
CA ASN A 165 13.78 35.32 8.64
C ASN A 165 13.57 35.38 10.15
N LEU A 166 13.31 34.23 10.79
CA LEU A 166 13.10 34.14 12.24
C LEU A 166 14.38 34.38 13.02
N SER A 167 15.51 33.92 12.54
CA SER A 167 16.82 34.18 13.16
C SER A 167 17.20 35.64 13.06
N GLY A 168 16.89 36.29 11.92
CA GLY A 168 17.11 37.70 11.66
C GLY A 168 15.95 38.62 12.02
N ILE A 169 14.95 38.17 12.78
CA ILE A 169 13.68 38.92 12.96
C ILE A 169 13.87 40.30 13.58
N ARG A 170 14.89 40.49 14.44
CA ARG A 170 15.23 41.80 14.99
C ARG A 170 15.67 42.79 13.92
N VAL A 171 16.43 42.31 12.93
CA VAL A 171 16.87 43.13 11.79
C VAL A 171 15.66 43.50 10.91
N VAL A 172 14.83 42.51 10.55
CA VAL A 172 13.59 42.74 9.79
C VAL A 172 12.72 43.79 10.45
N LYS A 173 12.53 43.70 11.77
CA LYS A 173 11.75 44.64 12.55
C LYS A 173 12.39 46.02 12.66
N SER A 174 13.72 46.10 12.78
CA SER A 174 14.44 47.39 12.90
C SER A 174 14.37 48.21 11.62
N PHE A 175 14.29 47.55 10.45
CA PHE A 175 14.19 48.21 9.15
C PHE A 175 12.79 48.22 8.59
N ALA A 176 11.77 47.77 9.31
CA ALA A 176 10.37 47.67 8.87
C ALA A 176 10.21 46.94 7.54
N ASN A 177 10.99 45.86 7.30
CA ASN A 177 11.06 45.11 6.05
C ASN A 177 10.07 43.91 5.99
N GLU A 178 9.07 43.85 6.88
CA GLU A 178 8.11 42.74 6.96
C GLU A 178 7.36 42.51 5.63
N ALA A 179 7.02 43.57 4.93
CA ALA A 179 6.32 43.47 3.64
C ALA A 179 7.18 42.78 2.57
N ILE A 180 8.50 43.07 2.55
CA ILE A 180 9.43 42.50 1.59
C ILE A 180 9.64 41.00 1.91
N GLU A 181 9.82 40.65 3.20
CA GLU A 181 10.01 39.28 3.61
C GLU A 181 8.73 38.44 3.39
N ASN A 182 7.54 39.00 3.61
CA ASN A 182 6.28 38.34 3.30
C ASN A 182 6.13 38.07 1.80
N GLU A 183 6.56 38.99 0.93
CA GLU A 183 6.51 38.78 -0.51
C GLU A 183 7.48 37.68 -0.98
N LYS A 184 8.70 37.66 -0.43
CA LYS A 184 9.66 36.58 -0.70
C LYS A 184 9.09 35.22 -0.27
N PHE A 185 8.54 35.17 0.94
CA PHE A 185 7.91 33.95 1.46
C PHE A 185 6.73 33.50 0.60
N ARG A 186 5.86 34.43 0.17
CA ARG A 186 4.74 34.14 -0.72
C ARG A 186 5.20 33.50 -2.01
N HIS A 187 6.25 34.04 -2.65
CA HIS A 187 6.81 33.50 -3.88
C HIS A 187 7.36 32.07 -3.69
N GLY A 188 8.09 31.82 -2.60
CA GLY A 188 8.59 30.49 -2.24
C GLY A 188 7.44 29.49 -2.00
N ASN A 189 6.42 29.93 -1.27
CA ASN A 189 5.24 29.11 -0.93
C ASN A 189 4.38 28.77 -2.16
N ASP A 190 4.26 29.71 -3.13
CA ASP A 190 3.60 29.46 -4.41
C ASP A 190 4.36 28.39 -5.22
N GLY A 191 5.69 28.47 -5.24
CA GLY A 191 6.55 27.46 -5.86
C GLY A 191 6.38 26.06 -5.22
N PHE A 192 6.31 26.00 -3.90
CA PHE A 192 6.01 24.76 -3.17
C PHE A 192 4.63 24.22 -3.49
N LEU A 193 3.60 25.07 -3.50
CA LEU A 193 2.24 24.67 -3.84
C LEU A 193 2.17 24.09 -5.26
N ALA A 194 2.86 24.68 -6.24
CA ALA A 194 2.93 24.17 -7.59
C ALA A 194 3.59 22.79 -7.66
N ALA A 195 4.72 22.59 -6.95
CA ALA A 195 5.39 21.30 -6.85
C ALA A 195 4.51 20.24 -6.18
N LYS A 196 3.80 20.63 -5.11
CA LYS A 196 2.88 19.73 -4.38
C LYS A 196 1.68 19.32 -5.23
N LYS A 197 1.08 20.24 -5.98
CA LYS A 197 0.00 19.95 -6.95
C LYS A 197 0.46 18.94 -8.00
N ASN A 198 1.67 19.12 -8.55
CA ASN A 198 2.26 18.19 -9.51
C ASN A 198 2.48 16.79 -8.90
N SER A 199 2.96 16.71 -7.66
CA SER A 199 3.12 15.43 -6.94
C SER A 199 1.78 14.72 -6.77
N TYR A 200 0.73 15.44 -6.37
CA TYR A 200 -0.61 14.88 -6.20
C TYR A 200 -1.28 14.49 -7.53
N HIS A 201 -0.97 15.19 -8.62
CA HIS A 201 -1.44 14.79 -9.94
C HIS A 201 -0.91 13.40 -10.32
N TYR A 202 0.40 13.14 -10.15
CA TYR A 202 0.97 11.81 -10.42
C TYR A 202 0.46 10.75 -9.44
N MET A 203 0.29 11.10 -8.17
CA MET A 203 -0.26 10.19 -7.16
C MET A 203 -1.70 9.80 -7.50
N GLY A 204 -2.55 10.77 -7.84
CA GLY A 204 -3.94 10.52 -8.25
C GLY A 204 -4.02 9.69 -9.54
N SER A 205 -3.17 9.98 -10.52
CA SER A 205 -3.09 9.20 -11.77
C SER A 205 -2.66 7.76 -11.51
N PHE A 206 -1.70 7.54 -10.59
CA PHE A 206 -1.26 6.21 -10.18
C PHE A 206 -2.39 5.43 -9.51
N GLN A 207 -3.05 6.03 -8.52
CA GLN A 207 -4.14 5.38 -7.80
C GLN A 207 -5.34 5.07 -8.70
N ALA A 208 -5.74 6.01 -9.53
CA ALA A 208 -6.83 5.82 -10.50
C ALA A 208 -6.50 4.71 -11.50
N GLY A 209 -5.28 4.73 -12.06
CA GLY A 209 -4.85 3.70 -13.01
C GLY A 209 -4.79 2.31 -12.40
N VAL A 210 -4.20 2.15 -11.21
CA VAL A 210 -4.19 0.86 -10.49
C VAL A 210 -5.62 0.40 -10.19
N GLY A 211 -6.52 1.33 -9.81
CA GLY A 211 -7.93 1.04 -9.60
C GLY A 211 -8.62 0.50 -10.85
N VAL A 212 -8.37 1.11 -12.02
CA VAL A 212 -8.91 0.63 -13.32
C VAL A 212 -8.42 -0.79 -13.62
N PHE A 213 -7.12 -1.07 -13.49
CA PHE A 213 -6.59 -2.41 -13.72
C PHE A 213 -7.17 -3.45 -12.76
N THR A 214 -7.34 -3.10 -11.49
CA THR A 214 -7.99 -3.98 -10.49
C THR A 214 -9.42 -4.32 -10.91
N THR A 215 -10.20 -3.32 -11.32
CA THR A 215 -11.56 -3.52 -11.82
C THR A 215 -11.58 -4.35 -13.11
N LEU A 216 -10.64 -4.11 -14.03
CA LEU A 216 -10.52 -4.91 -15.25
C LEU A 216 -10.24 -6.38 -14.95
N ILE A 217 -9.38 -6.69 -13.97
CA ILE A 217 -9.13 -8.07 -13.54
C ILE A 217 -10.43 -8.69 -13.01
N GLN A 218 -11.18 -7.98 -12.16
CA GLN A 218 -12.44 -8.47 -11.61
C GLN A 218 -13.47 -8.75 -12.71
N VAL A 219 -13.67 -7.80 -13.62
CA VAL A 219 -14.60 -7.96 -14.77
C VAL A 219 -14.16 -9.12 -15.66
N ASN A 220 -12.86 -9.23 -15.95
CA ASN A 220 -12.31 -10.31 -16.76
C ASN A 220 -12.56 -11.69 -16.13
N VAL A 221 -12.34 -11.82 -14.81
CA VAL A 221 -12.62 -13.06 -14.07
C VAL A 221 -14.11 -13.41 -14.10
N ILE A 222 -15.01 -12.43 -13.93
CA ILE A 222 -16.46 -12.65 -13.99
C ILE A 222 -16.89 -13.10 -15.39
N LEU A 223 -16.43 -12.42 -16.43
CA LEU A 223 -16.77 -12.76 -17.82
C LEU A 223 -16.19 -14.12 -18.22
N ALA A 224 -14.91 -14.37 -17.99
CA ALA A 224 -14.26 -15.63 -18.32
C ALA A 224 -14.78 -16.81 -17.50
N GLY A 225 -15.22 -16.58 -16.24
CA GLY A 225 -15.84 -17.61 -15.40
C GLY A 225 -17.32 -17.84 -15.73
N GLY A 226 -18.05 -16.81 -16.18
CA GLY A 226 -19.48 -16.91 -16.54
C GLY A 226 -19.74 -17.69 -17.83
N VAL A 227 -18.84 -17.59 -18.81
CA VAL A 227 -19.00 -18.26 -20.11
C VAL A 227 -19.10 -19.79 -19.98
N PRO A 228 -18.19 -20.51 -19.30
CA PRO A 228 -18.29 -21.96 -19.14
C PRO A 228 -19.55 -22.40 -18.39
N VAL A 229 -19.99 -21.63 -17.40
CA VAL A 229 -21.20 -21.93 -16.61
C VAL A 229 -22.46 -21.83 -17.49
N SER A 230 -22.53 -20.82 -18.35
CA SER A 230 -23.65 -20.66 -19.30
C SER A 230 -23.73 -21.83 -20.27
N TYR A 231 -22.62 -22.30 -20.85
CA TYR A 231 -22.60 -23.44 -21.75
C TYR A 231 -22.99 -24.75 -21.06
N THR A 232 -22.58 -24.98 -19.82
CA THR A 232 -22.95 -26.20 -19.10
C THR A 232 -24.41 -26.23 -18.70
N HIS A 233 -25.00 -25.08 -18.34
CA HIS A 233 -26.42 -24.98 -18.02
C HIS A 233 -27.32 -25.10 -19.26
N LEU A 234 -26.97 -24.49 -20.37
CA LEU A 234 -27.71 -24.62 -21.63
C LEU A 234 -27.71 -26.07 -22.12
N ARG A 235 -26.56 -26.76 -22.10
CA ARG A 235 -26.44 -28.14 -22.49
C ARG A 235 -27.21 -29.11 -21.59
N ALA A 236 -27.31 -28.82 -20.30
CA ALA A 236 -28.11 -29.59 -19.34
C ALA A 236 -29.64 -29.43 -19.59
N HIS A 237 -30.07 -28.27 -20.08
CA HIS A 237 -31.46 -28.05 -20.50
C HIS A 237 -31.81 -28.72 -21.82
N GLU A 238 -30.90 -28.70 -22.82
CA GLU A 238 -31.10 -29.38 -24.12
C GLU A 238 -31.16 -30.89 -23.94
N THR A 239 -30.34 -31.51 -23.10
CA THR A 239 -30.37 -32.94 -22.83
C THR A 239 -31.66 -33.38 -22.12
N LYS A 240 -32.25 -32.52 -21.31
CA LYS A 240 -33.57 -32.79 -20.70
C LYS A 240 -34.74 -32.64 -21.70
N ALA A 241 -34.65 -31.73 -22.66
CA ALA A 241 -35.66 -31.52 -23.67
C ALA A 241 -35.66 -32.62 -24.77
N ASN A 242 -34.52 -33.29 -24.98
CA ASN A 242 -34.40 -34.39 -25.94
C ASN A 242 -34.66 -35.78 -25.35
N LEU A 243 -35.07 -35.88 -24.09
CA LEU A 243 -35.43 -37.12 -23.39
C LEU A 243 -36.94 -37.25 -23.14
N VAL A 244 -37.76 -36.38 -23.73
CA VAL A 244 -39.23 -36.46 -23.85
C VAL A 244 -39.59 -36.59 -25.30
#